data_0ccc2c1405e261e19ec4d9d0efe85544
#
_entry.id   0ccc2c1405e261e19ec4d9d0efe85544
#
_cell.length_a   1.000
_cell.length_b   1.000
_cell.length_c   1.000
_cell.angle_alpha   90.00
_cell.angle_beta   90.00
_cell.angle_gamma   90.00
#
_symmetry.space_group_name_H-M   'P 1'
#
loop_
_entity.id
_entity.type
_entity.pdbx_description
1 polymer ?
#
loop_
_entity_poly.entity_id
_entity_poly.type
_entity_poly.pdbx_seq_one_letter_code
_entity_poly.pdbx_strand_id
1 'polypeptide(L)'
;MIEPYYGGSHAAWVDGIRNHSTHEVICITHPDAFWRWRLRGGAVTLAEETKKVIDKVDEFDLVLVSGMIDLSTWLGLTRKYLNDVPVVLYLHENQLNYPTKAGEERSDEFSLINWKSLLAADEIWFNSEFQRQAMFEALPSLLRKAPDFSHEHLIPKVKERTRVVPVGVDLKKFKRIKNNRSNPLVLWNQRWDYDKNPKEIASSILELSREGIEFDVALVGENVRKNPKELLEVLSLIHI
;
A
#
# COMPACT_ATOMS: atom_id res chain seq x y z
N MET A 1 8.13 12.83 -8.07
CA MET A 1 7.36 11.76 -7.40
C MET A 1 8.26 10.55 -7.18
N ILE A 2 8.25 9.96 -5.98
CA ILE A 2 9.10 8.82 -5.60
C ILE A 2 8.21 7.61 -5.30
N GLU A 3 8.39 6.51 -6.06
CA GLU A 3 7.64 5.26 -5.85
C GLU A 3 8.61 4.07 -5.73
N PRO A 4 8.83 3.57 -4.52
CA PRO A 4 9.77 2.47 -4.26
C PRO A 4 9.30 1.09 -4.74
N TYR A 5 8.03 0.95 -5.10
CA TYR A 5 7.41 -0.34 -5.45
C TYR A 5 6.46 -0.21 -6.65
N TYR A 6 7.00 0.24 -7.78
CA TYR A 6 6.25 0.54 -8.99
C TYR A 6 5.78 -0.73 -9.71
N GLY A 7 4.57 -1.18 -9.37
CA GLY A 7 3.88 -2.32 -9.97
C GLY A 7 2.43 -2.42 -9.51
N GLY A 8 1.60 -3.14 -10.22
CA GLY A 8 0.21 -3.36 -9.88
C GLY A 8 -0.57 -2.06 -9.58
N SER A 9 -1.18 -1.98 -8.40
CA SER A 9 -1.95 -0.82 -7.96
C SER A 9 -1.10 0.43 -7.73
N HIS A 10 0.17 0.29 -7.32
CA HIS A 10 1.09 1.40 -7.16
C HIS A 10 1.43 2.05 -8.51
N ALA A 11 1.73 1.23 -9.53
CA ALA A 11 1.96 1.74 -10.88
C ALA A 11 0.72 2.44 -11.44
N ALA A 12 -0.47 1.86 -11.26
CA ALA A 12 -1.72 2.48 -11.69
C ALA A 12 -1.97 3.84 -11.03
N TRP A 13 -1.63 3.99 -9.75
CA TRP A 13 -1.72 5.25 -9.02
C TRP A 13 -0.73 6.29 -9.53
N VAL A 14 0.55 5.92 -9.71
CA VAL A 14 1.60 6.80 -10.27
C VAL A 14 1.23 7.29 -11.66
N ASP A 15 0.85 6.35 -12.54
CA ASP A 15 0.47 6.66 -13.93
C ASP A 15 -0.82 7.49 -13.97
N GLY A 16 -1.76 7.24 -13.05
CA GLY A 16 -2.96 8.04 -12.88
C GLY A 16 -2.62 9.49 -12.57
N ILE A 17 -1.75 9.75 -11.58
CA ILE A 17 -1.32 11.10 -11.24
C ILE A 17 -0.59 11.74 -12.45
N ARG A 18 0.37 11.05 -13.06
CA ARG A 18 1.13 11.56 -14.19
C ARG A 18 0.25 11.93 -15.38
N ASN A 19 -0.79 11.13 -15.66
CA ASN A 19 -1.64 11.31 -16.83
C ASN A 19 -2.79 12.30 -16.62
N HIS A 20 -3.20 12.54 -15.37
CA HIS A 20 -4.36 13.37 -15.04
C HIS A 20 -4.00 14.65 -14.28
N SER A 21 -2.79 14.79 -13.81
CA SER A 21 -2.29 16.02 -13.19
C SER A 21 -2.14 17.12 -14.24
N THR A 22 -2.37 18.37 -13.83
CA THR A 22 -2.03 19.57 -14.61
C THR A 22 -0.57 20.01 -14.40
N HIS A 23 0.15 19.34 -13.49
CA HIS A 23 1.55 19.60 -13.18
C HIS A 23 2.47 18.71 -14.02
N GLU A 24 3.68 19.15 -14.24
CA GLU A 24 4.75 18.30 -14.76
C GLU A 24 5.18 17.32 -13.66
N VAL A 25 5.03 16.01 -13.91
CA VAL A 25 5.30 14.96 -12.93
C VAL A 25 6.48 14.11 -13.37
N ILE A 26 7.62 14.30 -12.72
CA ILE A 26 8.80 13.46 -12.88
C ILE A 26 8.74 12.31 -11.89
N CYS A 27 8.83 11.07 -12.38
CA CYS A 27 8.73 9.86 -11.56
C CYS A 27 10.09 9.17 -11.44
N ILE A 28 10.48 8.88 -10.19
CA ILE A 28 11.65 8.08 -9.84
C ILE A 28 11.13 6.83 -9.16
N THR A 29 11.39 5.65 -9.75
CA THR A 29 10.72 4.42 -9.34
C THR A 29 11.68 3.26 -9.20
N HIS A 30 11.33 2.29 -8.35
CA HIS A 30 11.92 0.95 -8.35
C HIS A 30 10.88 -0.09 -8.77
N PRO A 31 11.30 -1.23 -9.37
CA PRO A 31 10.40 -2.35 -9.67
C PRO A 31 9.70 -2.89 -8.41
N ASP A 32 8.54 -3.51 -8.59
CA ASP A 32 7.70 -4.14 -7.56
C ASP A 32 8.24 -5.48 -7.06
N ALA A 33 9.46 -5.48 -6.56
CA ALA A 33 10.15 -6.66 -6.05
C ALA A 33 10.77 -6.39 -4.67
N PHE A 34 10.90 -7.46 -3.86
CA PHE A 34 11.66 -7.42 -2.60
C PHE A 34 11.19 -6.31 -1.63
N TRP A 35 9.90 -6.17 -1.37
CA TRP A 35 9.30 -5.07 -0.60
C TRP A 35 9.98 -4.82 0.76
N ARG A 36 10.39 -5.89 1.49
CA ARG A 36 11.14 -5.75 2.75
C ARG A 36 12.47 -5.02 2.57
N TRP A 37 13.13 -5.26 1.43
CA TRP A 37 14.37 -4.56 1.09
C TRP A 37 14.10 -3.12 0.64
N ARG A 38 12.98 -2.86 -0.06
CA ARG A 38 12.59 -1.47 -0.40
C ARG A 38 12.45 -0.62 0.85
N LEU A 39 11.78 -1.12 1.90
CA LEU A 39 11.67 -0.42 3.17
C LEU A 39 13.02 -0.17 3.85
N ARG A 40 13.94 -1.14 3.82
CA ARG A 40 15.23 -1.02 4.51
C ARG A 40 16.26 -0.20 3.74
N GLY A 41 16.40 -0.45 2.46
CA GLY A 41 17.51 0.05 1.65
C GLY A 41 17.12 0.83 0.41
N GLY A 42 15.85 0.83 0.02
CA GLY A 42 15.36 1.51 -1.17
C GLY A 42 15.62 3.03 -1.16
N ALA A 43 15.62 3.63 0.02
CA ALA A 43 15.91 5.05 0.20
C ALA A 43 17.30 5.45 -0.34
N VAL A 44 18.31 4.60 -0.19
CA VAL A 44 19.68 4.87 -0.65
C VAL A 44 19.74 4.96 -2.17
N THR A 45 19.26 3.93 -2.84
CA THR A 45 19.29 3.87 -4.32
C THR A 45 18.35 4.89 -4.96
N LEU A 46 17.18 5.16 -4.36
CA LEU A 46 16.30 6.23 -4.82
C LEU A 46 16.91 7.63 -4.63
N ALA A 47 17.71 7.85 -3.58
CA ALA A 47 18.44 9.10 -3.41
C ALA A 47 19.52 9.29 -4.49
N GLU A 48 20.20 8.21 -4.92
CA GLU A 48 21.15 8.26 -6.04
C GLU A 48 20.44 8.59 -7.36
N GLU A 49 19.29 7.97 -7.64
CA GLU A 49 18.49 8.28 -8.84
C GLU A 49 17.94 9.72 -8.78
N THR A 50 17.54 10.19 -7.59
CA THR A 50 17.08 11.57 -7.40
C THR A 50 18.16 12.59 -7.78
N LYS A 51 19.41 12.37 -7.40
CA LYS A 51 20.53 13.25 -7.77
C LYS A 51 20.67 13.37 -9.29
N LYS A 52 20.56 12.26 -10.03
CA LYS A 52 20.65 12.28 -11.50
C LYS A 52 19.52 13.07 -12.16
N VAL A 53 18.37 13.15 -11.51
CA VAL A 53 17.24 13.96 -12.00
C VAL A 53 17.46 15.43 -11.67
N ILE A 54 17.89 15.75 -10.45
CA ILE A 54 18.17 17.11 -10.01
C ILE A 54 19.22 17.79 -10.90
N ASP A 55 20.24 17.05 -11.34
CA ASP A 55 21.25 17.56 -12.28
C ASP A 55 20.67 18.03 -13.63
N LYS A 56 19.40 17.72 -13.92
CA LYS A 56 18.71 18.04 -15.19
C LYS A 56 17.50 18.96 -15.04
N VAL A 57 17.10 19.23 -13.83
CA VAL A 57 15.90 20.03 -13.50
C VAL A 57 16.27 21.09 -12.48
N ASP A 58 16.04 22.34 -12.83
CA ASP A 58 16.50 23.48 -12.03
C ASP A 58 15.76 23.61 -10.70
N GLU A 59 14.45 23.28 -10.64
CA GLU A 59 13.61 23.52 -9.47
C GLU A 59 12.48 22.49 -9.34
N PHE A 60 12.10 22.20 -8.11
CA PHE A 60 10.95 21.37 -7.76
C PHE A 60 10.04 22.10 -6.78
N ASP A 61 8.74 22.15 -7.05
CA ASP A 61 7.74 22.75 -6.16
C ASP A 61 7.30 21.80 -5.05
N LEU A 62 7.34 20.49 -5.29
CA LEU A 62 6.83 19.48 -4.39
C LEU A 62 7.47 18.11 -4.63
N VAL A 63 7.71 17.36 -3.56
CA VAL A 63 8.01 15.93 -3.63
C VAL A 63 6.86 15.13 -3.05
N LEU A 64 6.25 14.26 -3.87
CA LEU A 64 5.26 13.28 -3.43
C LEU A 64 5.95 11.91 -3.33
N VAL A 65 5.90 11.28 -2.15
CA VAL A 65 6.58 10.03 -1.84
C VAL A 65 5.59 8.97 -1.39
N SER A 66 5.63 7.79 -1.96
CA SER A 66 4.85 6.63 -1.50
C SER A 66 5.48 5.95 -0.28
N GLY A 67 4.65 5.38 0.59
CA GLY A 67 5.03 4.95 1.95
C GLY A 67 5.92 3.71 2.08
N MET A 68 6.37 3.09 0.96
CA MET A 68 7.24 1.90 0.96
C MET A 68 8.74 2.26 1.05
N ILE A 69 9.09 3.28 1.85
CA ILE A 69 10.44 3.83 1.97
C ILE A 69 10.74 4.27 3.41
N ASP A 70 12.02 4.28 3.80
CA ASP A 70 12.49 5.10 4.92
C ASP A 70 12.69 6.53 4.42
N LEU A 71 11.62 7.35 4.53
CA LEU A 71 11.62 8.74 4.08
C LEU A 71 12.68 9.57 4.80
N SER A 72 12.90 9.36 6.10
CA SER A 72 13.89 10.10 6.88
C SER A 72 15.31 9.86 6.36
N THR A 73 15.63 8.63 5.97
CA THR A 73 16.91 8.30 5.33
C THR A 73 17.03 8.95 3.94
N TRP A 74 15.98 8.87 3.11
CA TRP A 74 15.99 9.49 1.78
C TRP A 74 16.19 11.01 1.86
N LEU A 75 15.47 11.71 2.74
CA LEU A 75 15.64 13.14 2.99
C LEU A 75 17.04 13.49 3.47
N GLY A 76 17.59 12.71 4.40
CA GLY A 76 18.97 12.92 4.87
C GLY A 76 20.00 12.85 3.74
N LEU A 77 19.83 11.93 2.79
CA LEU A 77 20.74 11.74 1.65
C LEU A 77 20.54 12.79 0.54
N THR A 78 19.36 13.38 0.42
CA THR A 78 19.01 14.37 -0.62
C THR A 78 18.98 15.82 -0.10
N ARG A 79 19.15 16.05 1.20
CA ARG A 79 19.00 17.35 1.86
C ARG A 79 19.75 18.53 1.21
N LYS A 80 20.91 18.27 0.59
CA LYS A 80 21.71 19.31 -0.07
C LYS A 80 21.04 19.87 -1.32
N TYR A 81 20.08 19.15 -1.88
CA TYR A 81 19.45 19.44 -3.16
C TYR A 81 17.98 19.84 -3.01
N LEU A 82 17.32 19.37 -1.94
CA LEU A 82 15.88 19.51 -1.74
C LEU A 82 15.56 20.13 -0.37
N ASN A 83 16.41 21.03 0.13
CA ASN A 83 16.33 21.52 1.51
C ASN A 83 14.99 22.17 1.86
N ASP A 84 14.44 22.97 0.96
CA ASP A 84 13.22 23.75 1.20
C ASP A 84 12.01 23.26 0.37
N VAL A 85 12.13 22.10 -0.29
CA VAL A 85 11.07 21.54 -1.10
C VAL A 85 10.08 20.78 -0.20
N PRO A 86 8.79 21.14 -0.16
CA PRO A 86 7.80 20.44 0.63
C PRO A 86 7.67 18.95 0.24
N VAL A 87 7.50 18.09 1.25
CA VAL A 87 7.41 16.64 1.05
C VAL A 87 6.09 16.10 1.57
N VAL A 88 5.32 15.50 0.68
CA VAL A 88 4.07 14.80 0.99
C VAL A 88 4.32 13.29 0.98
N LEU A 89 3.97 12.63 2.07
CA LEU A 89 4.01 11.18 2.19
C LEU A 89 2.61 10.59 1.93
N TYR A 90 2.48 9.76 0.89
CA TYR A 90 1.23 9.04 0.61
C TYR A 90 1.32 7.60 1.10
N LEU A 91 0.40 7.20 1.98
CA LEU A 91 0.34 5.85 2.55
C LEU A 91 -0.75 5.02 1.86
N HIS A 92 -0.33 4.06 1.03
CA HIS A 92 -1.21 3.01 0.49
C HIS A 92 -1.57 1.98 1.56
N GLU A 93 -0.63 1.70 2.44
CA GLU A 93 -0.71 0.76 3.56
C GLU A 93 0.22 1.21 4.69
N ASN A 94 0.14 0.56 5.84
CA ASN A 94 1.08 0.77 6.93
C ASN A 94 1.54 -0.55 7.54
N GLN A 95 2.75 -0.58 8.05
CA GLN A 95 3.36 -1.80 8.60
C GLN A 95 2.97 -2.08 10.06
N LEU A 96 2.22 -1.17 10.71
CA LEU A 96 1.69 -1.38 12.05
C LEU A 96 0.49 -2.35 12.05
N ASN A 97 -0.32 -2.31 10.99
CA ASN A 97 -1.59 -3.06 10.91
C ASN A 97 -1.66 -4.02 9.73
N TYR A 98 -0.65 -4.03 8.84
CA TYR A 98 -0.66 -4.97 7.71
C TYR A 98 -0.74 -6.41 8.22
N PRO A 99 -1.60 -7.27 7.64
CA PRO A 99 -1.73 -8.66 8.07
C PRO A 99 -0.38 -9.40 8.04
N THR A 100 -0.08 -10.16 9.08
CA THR A 100 1.08 -11.06 9.13
C THR A 100 0.65 -12.48 8.82
N LYS A 101 1.54 -13.30 8.27
CA LYS A 101 1.27 -14.73 8.12
C LYS A 101 1.11 -15.40 9.48
N ALA A 102 0.33 -16.47 9.51
CA ALA A 102 0.20 -17.29 10.72
C ALA A 102 1.60 -17.76 11.17
N GLY A 103 1.95 -17.48 12.43
CA GLY A 103 3.26 -17.79 13.02
C GLY A 103 4.39 -16.79 12.71
N GLU A 104 4.15 -15.74 11.92
CA GLU A 104 5.11 -14.63 11.77
C GLU A 104 4.78 -13.50 12.75
N GLU A 105 5.80 -13.07 13.50
CA GLU A 105 5.68 -11.85 14.31
C GLU A 105 5.81 -10.60 13.45
N ARG A 106 5.10 -9.55 13.84
CA ARG A 106 5.20 -8.25 13.19
C ARG A 106 6.56 -7.62 13.49
N SER A 107 7.20 -7.11 12.45
CA SER A 107 8.47 -6.40 12.60
C SER A 107 8.26 -4.99 13.14
N ASP A 108 8.76 -4.72 14.34
CA ASP A 108 8.80 -3.36 14.90
C ASP A 108 9.70 -2.43 14.07
N GLU A 109 10.72 -2.97 13.40
CA GLU A 109 11.60 -2.22 12.50
C GLU A 109 10.81 -1.50 11.40
N PHE A 110 9.92 -2.24 10.69
CA PHE A 110 9.12 -1.65 9.63
C PHE A 110 8.08 -0.66 10.15
N SER A 111 7.52 -0.95 11.32
CA SER A 111 6.60 -0.04 12.00
C SER A 111 7.29 1.28 12.42
N LEU A 112 8.53 1.20 12.90
CA LEU A 112 9.35 2.37 13.24
C LEU A 112 9.80 3.15 11.99
N ILE A 113 10.05 2.49 10.86
CA ILE A 113 10.30 3.16 9.58
C ILE A 113 9.06 4.01 9.19
N ASN A 114 7.86 3.45 9.29
CA ASN A 114 6.64 4.23 9.04
C ASN A 114 6.53 5.42 9.99
N TRP A 115 6.74 5.22 11.31
CA TRP A 115 6.69 6.30 12.28
C TRP A 115 7.69 7.43 11.97
N LYS A 116 8.95 7.10 11.70
CA LYS A 116 9.97 8.09 11.32
C LYS A 116 9.61 8.82 10.04
N SER A 117 9.04 8.12 9.08
CA SER A 117 8.57 8.71 7.82
C SER A 117 7.42 9.69 8.02
N LEU A 118 6.47 9.39 8.94
CA LEU A 118 5.43 10.33 9.34
C LEU A 118 6.01 11.60 9.98
N LEU A 119 7.04 11.46 10.83
CA LEU A 119 7.69 12.59 11.48
C LEU A 119 8.41 13.50 10.47
N ALA A 120 9.01 12.90 9.45
CA ALA A 120 9.85 13.58 8.47
C ALA A 120 9.06 14.29 7.35
N ALA A 121 7.81 13.89 7.09
CA ALA A 121 6.98 14.51 6.07
C ALA A 121 6.38 15.84 6.51
N ASP A 122 6.20 16.79 5.58
CA ASP A 122 5.48 18.04 5.83
C ASP A 122 3.97 17.82 5.88
N GLU A 123 3.44 16.99 4.98
CA GLU A 123 2.04 16.56 4.96
C GLU A 123 1.95 15.06 4.71
N ILE A 124 0.89 14.43 5.25
CA ILE A 124 0.71 12.99 5.21
C ILE A 124 -0.68 12.69 4.64
N TRP A 125 -0.72 11.91 3.56
CA TRP A 125 -1.96 11.50 2.92
C TRP A 125 -2.22 10.02 3.13
N PHE A 126 -3.38 9.70 3.65
CA PHE A 126 -3.89 8.33 3.78
C PHE A 126 -4.90 8.03 2.68
N ASN A 127 -4.89 6.83 2.14
CA ASN A 127 -5.86 6.41 1.13
C ASN A 127 -7.29 6.28 1.67
N SER A 128 -7.48 6.17 2.98
CA SER A 128 -8.79 6.01 3.62
C SER A 128 -8.76 6.46 5.08
N GLU A 129 -9.92 6.84 5.60
CA GLU A 129 -10.09 7.14 7.02
C GLU A 129 -9.84 5.90 7.89
N PHE A 130 -10.25 4.72 7.43
CA PHE A 130 -9.95 3.46 8.10
C PHE A 130 -8.45 3.28 8.34
N GLN A 131 -7.63 3.47 7.31
CA GLN A 131 -6.18 3.31 7.43
C GLN A 131 -5.56 4.38 8.34
N ARG A 132 -6.06 5.62 8.26
CA ARG A 132 -5.62 6.73 9.13
C ARG A 132 -5.90 6.41 10.60
N GLN A 133 -7.11 6.00 10.93
CA GLN A 133 -7.50 5.63 12.29
C GLN A 133 -6.69 4.46 12.81
N ALA A 134 -6.61 3.36 12.04
CA ALA A 134 -5.86 2.17 12.40
C ALA A 134 -4.38 2.46 12.70
N MET A 135 -3.74 3.36 11.93
CA MET A 135 -2.36 3.80 12.18
C MET A 135 -2.25 4.47 13.57
N PHE A 136 -3.10 5.46 13.85
CA PHE A 136 -3.02 6.23 15.10
C PHE A 136 -3.47 5.44 16.33
N GLU A 137 -4.32 4.45 16.19
CA GLU A 137 -4.68 3.51 17.26
C GLU A 137 -3.53 2.55 17.61
N ALA A 138 -2.74 2.14 16.62
CA ALA A 138 -1.63 1.22 16.83
C ALA A 138 -0.35 1.89 17.34
N LEU A 139 -0.11 3.15 17.00
CA LEU A 139 1.12 3.88 17.34
C LEU A 139 1.47 3.89 18.83
N PRO A 140 0.54 4.16 19.78
CA PRO A 140 0.89 4.18 21.19
C PRO A 140 1.48 2.86 21.69
N SER A 141 0.94 1.72 21.22
CA SER A 141 1.47 0.39 21.59
C SER A 141 2.90 0.16 21.12
N LEU A 142 3.23 0.63 19.90
CA LEU A 142 4.59 0.55 19.38
C LEU A 142 5.54 1.47 20.17
N LEU A 143 5.15 2.72 20.40
CA LEU A 143 6.02 3.74 20.96
C LEU A 143 6.32 3.51 22.44
N ARG A 144 5.39 2.91 23.20
CA ARG A 144 5.60 2.49 24.60
C ARG A 144 6.61 1.37 24.78
N LYS A 145 7.06 0.71 23.70
CA LYS A 145 8.16 -0.27 23.77
C LYS A 145 9.53 0.39 23.99
N ALA A 146 9.62 1.71 23.76
CA ALA A 146 10.85 2.45 24.04
C ALA A 146 11.16 2.37 25.55
N PRO A 147 12.40 2.03 25.96
CA PRO A 147 12.74 1.81 27.36
C PRO A 147 12.82 3.11 28.18
N ASP A 148 12.94 4.27 27.52
CA ASP A 148 13.16 5.58 28.16
C ASP A 148 12.29 6.68 27.55
N PHE A 149 12.59 7.13 26.34
CA PHE A 149 11.88 8.24 25.69
C PHE A 149 10.84 7.75 24.69
N SER A 150 9.60 7.64 25.15
CA SER A 150 8.45 7.42 24.27
C SER A 150 8.15 8.67 23.46
N HIS A 151 7.88 8.49 22.16
CA HIS A 151 7.52 9.59 21.27
C HIS A 151 6.02 9.88 21.23
N GLU A 152 5.21 9.32 22.15
CA GLU A 152 3.74 9.43 22.13
C GLU A 152 3.25 10.88 22.10
N HIS A 153 3.96 11.79 22.77
CA HIS A 153 3.66 13.23 22.79
C HIS A 153 3.71 13.92 21.42
N LEU A 154 4.33 13.27 20.41
CA LEU A 154 4.41 13.78 19.04
C LEU A 154 3.20 13.37 18.19
N ILE A 155 2.43 12.36 18.62
CA ILE A 155 1.28 11.84 17.85
C ILE A 155 0.27 12.93 17.48
N PRO A 156 -0.19 13.82 18.39
CA PRO A 156 -1.13 14.88 18.04
C PRO A 156 -0.63 15.78 16.93
N LYS A 157 0.63 16.24 17.01
CA LYS A 157 1.26 17.09 16.00
C LYS A 157 1.36 16.42 14.63
N VAL A 158 1.66 15.12 14.60
CA VAL A 158 1.67 14.35 13.35
C VAL A 158 0.25 14.25 12.78
N LYS A 159 -0.75 13.99 13.63
CA LYS A 159 -2.16 13.85 13.22
C LYS A 159 -2.72 15.14 12.59
N GLU A 160 -2.31 16.30 13.03
CA GLU A 160 -2.72 17.61 12.49
C GLU A 160 -2.29 17.80 11.02
N ARG A 161 -1.20 17.15 10.59
CA ARG A 161 -0.66 17.21 9.22
C ARG A 161 -1.21 16.13 8.29
N THR A 162 -2.28 15.45 8.68
CA THR A 162 -2.83 14.33 7.90
C THR A 162 -4.09 14.69 7.13
N ARG A 163 -4.21 14.13 5.93
CA ARG A 163 -5.44 14.17 5.11
C ARG A 163 -5.81 12.79 4.61
N VAL A 164 -7.08 12.63 4.28
CA VAL A 164 -7.55 11.44 3.54
C VAL A 164 -7.70 11.84 2.08
N VAL A 165 -6.91 11.18 1.24
CA VAL A 165 -6.89 11.36 -0.22
C VAL A 165 -7.08 9.98 -0.85
N PRO A 166 -8.32 9.61 -1.22
CA PRO A 166 -8.60 8.30 -1.81
C PRO A 166 -7.84 8.03 -3.10
N VAL A 167 -7.52 6.77 -3.35
CA VAL A 167 -6.93 6.35 -4.63
C VAL A 167 -7.91 6.61 -5.76
N GLY A 168 -7.47 7.33 -6.79
CA GLY A 168 -8.25 7.53 -8.01
C GLY A 168 -8.36 6.24 -8.84
N VAL A 169 -9.54 6.00 -9.41
CA VAL A 169 -9.80 4.87 -10.31
C VAL A 169 -10.40 5.40 -11.62
N ASP A 170 -9.85 4.98 -12.74
CA ASP A 170 -10.39 5.32 -14.06
C ASP A 170 -11.63 4.48 -14.38
N LEU A 171 -12.80 4.98 -13.95
CA LEU A 171 -14.08 4.31 -14.16
C LEU A 171 -14.48 4.21 -15.64
N LYS A 172 -13.88 4.99 -16.54
CA LYS A 172 -14.18 4.93 -17.99
C LYS A 172 -13.71 3.62 -18.62
N LYS A 173 -12.76 2.93 -17.98
CA LYS A 173 -12.30 1.60 -18.40
C LYS A 173 -13.31 0.49 -18.15
N PHE A 174 -14.29 0.72 -17.26
CA PHE A 174 -15.29 -0.28 -16.89
C PHE A 174 -16.58 -0.07 -17.68
N LYS A 175 -16.88 -0.98 -18.57
CA LYS A 175 -18.15 -0.99 -19.31
C LYS A 175 -19.19 -1.83 -18.56
N ARG A 176 -20.39 -1.27 -18.40
CA ARG A 176 -21.51 -2.05 -17.87
C ARG A 176 -21.91 -3.12 -18.89
N ILE A 177 -21.75 -4.38 -18.52
CA ILE A 177 -22.22 -5.53 -19.30
C ILE A 177 -23.60 -5.92 -18.73
N LYS A 178 -24.60 -6.10 -19.61
CA LYS A 178 -25.88 -6.66 -19.18
C LYS A 178 -25.66 -8.09 -18.70
N ASN A 179 -26.02 -8.36 -17.46
CA ASN A 179 -25.96 -9.71 -16.90
C ASN A 179 -27.27 -10.43 -17.23
N ASN A 180 -27.20 -11.48 -18.05
CA ASN A 180 -28.34 -12.33 -18.40
C ASN A 180 -28.27 -13.68 -17.66
N ARG A 181 -27.50 -13.78 -16.57
CA ARG A 181 -27.36 -14.99 -15.76
C ARG A 181 -28.66 -15.24 -14.97
N SER A 182 -29.07 -16.49 -14.85
CA SER A 182 -30.17 -16.93 -13.98
C SER A 182 -29.76 -16.83 -12.51
N ASN A 183 -28.52 -17.21 -12.19
CA ASN A 183 -28.01 -17.27 -10.83
C ASN A 183 -27.14 -16.05 -10.49
N PRO A 184 -27.09 -15.62 -9.23
CA PRO A 184 -26.14 -14.64 -8.75
C PRO A 184 -24.70 -15.09 -9.01
N LEU A 185 -23.81 -14.15 -9.41
CA LEU A 185 -22.38 -14.42 -9.54
C LEU A 185 -21.63 -13.88 -8.33
N VAL A 186 -21.01 -14.78 -7.58
CA VAL A 186 -20.04 -14.44 -6.53
C VAL A 186 -18.66 -14.28 -7.17
N LEU A 187 -18.16 -13.06 -7.22
CA LEU A 187 -16.83 -12.77 -7.77
C LEU A 187 -15.84 -12.53 -6.64
N TRP A 188 -14.79 -13.36 -6.57
CA TRP A 188 -13.61 -13.10 -5.73
C TRP A 188 -12.43 -12.76 -6.63
N ASN A 189 -12.16 -11.44 -6.77
CA ASN A 189 -11.11 -10.88 -7.61
C ASN A 189 -9.98 -10.35 -6.74
N GLN A 190 -9.04 -11.21 -6.34
CA GLN A 190 -7.94 -10.90 -5.44
C GLN A 190 -6.71 -11.74 -5.79
N ARG A 191 -5.51 -11.27 -5.37
CA ARG A 191 -4.35 -12.16 -5.30
C ARG A 191 -4.66 -13.31 -4.36
N TRP A 192 -4.23 -14.51 -4.71
CA TRP A 192 -4.45 -15.70 -3.88
C TRP A 192 -3.37 -15.78 -2.79
N ASP A 193 -3.34 -14.79 -1.92
CA ASP A 193 -2.36 -14.67 -0.83
C ASP A 193 -3.08 -14.60 0.53
N TYR A 194 -2.34 -14.87 1.61
CA TYR A 194 -2.86 -14.99 2.98
C TYR A 194 -3.60 -13.73 3.45
N ASP A 195 -3.15 -12.54 3.03
CA ASP A 195 -3.73 -11.25 3.40
C ASP A 195 -5.11 -10.99 2.79
N LYS A 196 -5.55 -11.85 1.85
CA LYS A 196 -6.88 -11.83 1.22
C LYS A 196 -7.84 -12.85 1.80
N ASN A 197 -7.44 -13.54 2.85
CA ASN A 197 -8.24 -14.50 3.61
C ASN A 197 -8.93 -15.58 2.74
N PRO A 198 -8.18 -16.34 1.91
CA PRO A 198 -8.74 -17.34 1.01
C PRO A 198 -9.50 -18.44 1.74
N LYS A 199 -9.16 -18.71 3.02
CA LYS A 199 -9.84 -19.70 3.83
C LYS A 199 -11.29 -19.32 4.12
N GLU A 200 -11.54 -18.06 4.48
CA GLU A 200 -12.87 -17.59 4.82
C GLU A 200 -13.81 -17.59 3.61
N ILE A 201 -13.33 -17.10 2.45
CA ILE A 201 -14.14 -17.14 1.23
C ILE A 201 -14.43 -18.57 0.80
N ALA A 202 -13.45 -19.48 0.89
CA ALA A 202 -13.67 -20.89 0.60
C ALA A 202 -14.74 -21.50 1.52
N SER A 203 -14.64 -21.26 2.83
CA SER A 203 -15.63 -21.75 3.81
C SER A 203 -17.03 -21.22 3.53
N SER A 204 -17.17 -19.93 3.23
CA SER A 204 -18.46 -19.30 2.93
C SER A 204 -19.10 -19.87 1.65
N ILE A 205 -18.32 -20.11 0.59
CA ILE A 205 -18.80 -20.72 -0.64
C ILE A 205 -19.31 -22.14 -0.38
N LEU A 206 -18.56 -22.94 0.39
CA LEU A 206 -18.94 -24.31 0.74
C LEU A 206 -20.18 -24.35 1.63
N GLU A 207 -20.34 -23.43 2.56
CA GLU A 207 -21.50 -23.31 3.43
C GLU A 207 -22.76 -22.99 2.64
N LEU A 208 -22.73 -21.96 1.79
CA LEU A 208 -23.86 -21.61 0.92
C LEU A 208 -24.25 -22.73 -0.02
N SER A 209 -23.27 -23.47 -0.56
CA SER A 209 -23.54 -24.65 -1.39
C SER A 209 -24.22 -25.77 -0.61
N ARG A 210 -23.84 -26.02 0.65
CA ARG A 210 -24.48 -27.03 1.52
C ARG A 210 -25.90 -26.66 1.92
N GLU A 211 -26.19 -25.35 2.01
CA GLU A 211 -27.54 -24.84 2.25
C GLU A 211 -28.47 -24.94 1.02
N GLY A 212 -27.93 -25.43 -0.11
CA GLY A 212 -28.69 -25.57 -1.35
C GLY A 212 -28.96 -24.27 -2.09
N ILE A 213 -28.19 -23.21 -1.80
CA ILE A 213 -28.30 -21.93 -2.51
C ILE A 213 -27.62 -22.06 -3.88
N GLU A 214 -28.37 -21.76 -4.94
CA GLU A 214 -27.84 -21.78 -6.31
C GLU A 214 -27.14 -20.46 -6.64
N PHE A 215 -25.86 -20.52 -6.99
CA PHE A 215 -25.03 -19.36 -7.42
C PHE A 215 -23.85 -19.82 -8.28
N ASP A 216 -23.36 -18.91 -9.11
CA ASP A 216 -22.12 -19.11 -9.87
C ASP A 216 -20.95 -18.51 -9.08
N VAL A 217 -19.75 -19.08 -9.23
CA VAL A 217 -18.54 -18.57 -8.58
C VAL A 217 -17.49 -18.25 -9.65
N ALA A 218 -16.88 -17.07 -9.53
CA ALA A 218 -15.70 -16.70 -10.31
C ALA A 218 -14.55 -16.37 -9.36
N LEU A 219 -13.50 -17.19 -9.38
CA LEU A 219 -12.24 -16.95 -8.67
C LEU A 219 -11.23 -16.37 -9.66
N VAL A 220 -10.95 -15.09 -9.54
CA VAL A 220 -10.05 -14.36 -10.45
C VAL A 220 -8.86 -13.84 -9.67
N GLY A 221 -7.67 -14.06 -10.19
CA GLY A 221 -6.41 -13.59 -9.60
C GLY A 221 -5.25 -14.51 -9.92
N GLU A 222 -4.08 -14.05 -9.52
CA GLU A 222 -2.84 -14.82 -9.70
C GLU A 222 -2.33 -15.35 -8.37
N ASN A 223 -1.72 -16.51 -8.43
CA ASN A 223 -0.95 -17.08 -7.34
C ASN A 223 0.55 -16.97 -7.65
N VAL A 224 1.21 -16.09 -6.92
CA VAL A 224 2.64 -15.82 -7.12
C VAL A 224 3.54 -16.94 -6.57
N ARG A 225 3.05 -17.81 -5.67
CA ARG A 225 3.89 -18.80 -4.96
C ARG A 225 3.32 -20.20 -4.83
N LYS A 226 2.12 -20.35 -4.29
CA LYS A 226 1.40 -21.63 -4.10
C LYS A 226 -0.09 -21.39 -3.97
N ASN A 227 -0.90 -22.20 -4.62
CA ASN A 227 -2.35 -22.16 -4.43
C ASN A 227 -2.72 -22.44 -2.97
N PRO A 228 -3.51 -21.61 -2.33
CA PRO A 228 -4.07 -21.94 -1.01
C PRO A 228 -4.84 -23.25 -1.10
N LYS A 229 -4.57 -24.17 -0.17
CA LYS A 229 -5.21 -25.51 -0.16
C LYS A 229 -6.74 -25.39 -0.10
N GLU A 230 -7.22 -24.42 0.63
CA GLU A 230 -8.64 -24.12 0.84
C GLU A 230 -9.36 -23.79 -0.48
N LEU A 231 -8.71 -23.05 -1.37
CA LEU A 231 -9.27 -22.77 -2.70
C LEU A 231 -9.22 -23.98 -3.62
N LEU A 232 -8.28 -24.89 -3.45
CA LEU A 232 -8.22 -26.13 -4.22
C LEU A 232 -9.43 -27.04 -3.90
N GLU A 233 -9.91 -27.04 -2.65
CA GLU A 233 -11.13 -27.75 -2.25
C GLU A 233 -12.36 -27.19 -2.97
N VAL A 234 -12.49 -25.85 -3.00
CA VAL A 234 -13.59 -25.20 -3.75
C VAL A 234 -13.50 -25.55 -5.24
N LEU A 235 -12.32 -25.43 -5.84
CA LEU A 235 -12.11 -25.75 -7.26
C LEU A 235 -12.40 -27.21 -7.59
N SER A 236 -12.22 -28.16 -6.65
CA SER A 236 -12.54 -29.56 -6.86
C SER A 236 -14.05 -29.86 -6.86
N LEU A 237 -14.86 -28.97 -6.29
CA LEU A 237 -16.32 -29.09 -6.21
C LEU A 237 -17.05 -28.30 -7.30
N ILE A 238 -16.35 -27.40 -7.98
CA ILE A 238 -16.87 -26.62 -9.12
C ILE A 238 -16.64 -27.48 -10.38
N HIS A 239 -17.71 -27.98 -10.98
CA HIS A 239 -17.64 -28.52 -12.34
C HIS A 239 -17.44 -27.34 -13.30
N ILE A 240 -16.26 -27.27 -13.89
CA ILE A 240 -15.94 -26.32 -14.97
C ILE A 240 -16.53 -26.83 -16.26
#